data_c3ce6bea755cc7014b9137f425221052
#
_entry.id   c3ce6bea755cc7014b9137f425221052
#
_cell.length_a   1.000
_cell.length_b   1.000
_cell.length_c   1.000
_cell.angle_alpha   90.00
_cell.angle_beta   90.00
_cell.angle_gamma   90.00
#
_symmetry.space_group_name_H-M   'P 1'
#
loop_
_entity.id
_entity.type
_entity.pdbx_description
1 polymer ?
#
loop_
_entity_poly.entity_id
_entity_poly.type
_entity_poly.pdbx_seq_one_letter_code
_entity_poly.pdbx_strand_id
1 'polypeptide(L)'
;MQELHDAPLAPLTTFRLGGPANRLITATTDDEVIAAVREADAAGTPLLVIGGGSNLVIADKGFDGTALHIATSGFTLDGTRLELAAGENWSDAVARTVRAGLAGIECLAGIPGSAGATPIQNVGAYGQEVSTTITEVIAYDRRADEVVTIPNADCAFSYRHSRFKADPDRHVVLRVRFGLEDAGGLSAPVRYAETARVLGVEVGDRVPAVVARETVLGLRAGKGMVLAPGDHDTWSAGSFFTNPVLTEDAYAAFLARVAERLGPDTAPPAFPAGGGLTKTSAAWLIDKAGFTKGYGTGPARISTKHTLALTNRGEATTEDLLALAREVVAGVEEAFGIRLVNEPVTVGVSL
;
A
#
# COMPACT_ATOMS: atom_id res chain seq x y z
N MET A 1 -3.43 -25.94 7.69
CA MET A 1 -3.41 -24.89 8.71
C MET A 1 -2.26 -25.13 9.69
N GLN A 2 -1.40 -24.14 9.91
CA GLN A 2 -0.33 -24.16 10.92
C GLN A 2 -0.68 -23.17 12.03
N GLU A 3 -0.40 -23.53 13.28
CA GLU A 3 -0.69 -22.69 14.44
C GLU A 3 0.57 -22.57 15.32
N LEU A 4 0.83 -21.34 15.79
CA LEU A 4 1.91 -21.00 16.71
C LEU A 4 1.37 -20.10 17.82
N HIS A 5 1.90 -20.23 19.04
CA HIS A 5 1.60 -19.35 20.17
C HIS A 5 2.78 -18.41 20.43
N ASP A 6 2.49 -17.22 20.95
CA ASP A 6 3.49 -16.17 21.24
C ASP A 6 4.44 -15.92 20.06
N ALA A 7 3.88 -15.95 18.84
CA ALA A 7 4.66 -15.93 17.62
C ALA A 7 4.98 -14.49 17.21
N PRO A 8 6.26 -14.16 16.90
CA PRO A 8 6.65 -12.82 16.48
C PRO A 8 6.01 -12.45 15.14
N LEU A 9 5.43 -11.25 15.04
CA LEU A 9 4.81 -10.73 13.83
C LEU A 9 5.79 -9.95 12.94
N ALA A 10 6.92 -9.49 13.49
CA ALA A 10 7.95 -8.77 12.73
C ALA A 10 8.38 -9.46 11.42
N PRO A 11 8.59 -10.79 11.35
CA PRO A 11 8.95 -11.48 10.11
C PRO A 11 7.87 -11.42 9.04
N LEU A 12 6.61 -11.16 9.40
CA LEU A 12 5.46 -11.06 8.51
C LEU A 12 5.22 -9.63 8.02
N THR A 13 6.05 -8.65 8.40
CA THR A 13 5.92 -7.25 7.96
C THR A 13 7.13 -6.80 7.14
N THR A 14 6.90 -5.87 6.20
CA THR A 14 8.02 -5.30 5.43
C THR A 14 8.88 -4.34 6.25
N PHE A 15 8.35 -3.76 7.31
CA PHE A 15 9.13 -3.00 8.29
C PHE A 15 10.06 -3.87 9.14
N ARG A 16 9.79 -5.18 9.24
CA ARG A 16 10.45 -6.07 10.21
C ARG A 16 10.24 -5.61 11.66
N LEU A 17 9.07 -5.03 11.93
CA LEU A 17 8.64 -4.53 13.23
C LEU A 17 7.34 -5.22 13.67
N GLY A 18 7.12 -5.26 14.97
CA GLY A 18 5.94 -5.83 15.60
C GLY A 18 6.27 -6.94 16.58
N GLY A 19 5.68 -6.87 17.79
CA GLY A 19 5.79 -7.89 18.81
C GLY A 19 5.01 -9.17 18.49
N PRO A 20 4.89 -10.11 19.46
CA PRO A 20 4.23 -11.38 19.24
C PRO A 20 2.70 -11.24 19.19
N ALA A 21 2.03 -12.17 18.50
CA ALA A 21 0.60 -12.43 18.67
C ALA A 21 0.41 -13.58 19.66
N ASN A 22 -0.64 -13.54 20.48
CA ASN A 22 -0.98 -14.65 21.37
C ASN A 22 -1.13 -15.95 20.57
N ARG A 23 -1.74 -15.83 19.39
CA ARG A 23 -1.93 -16.95 18.47
C ARG A 23 -1.71 -16.48 17.03
N LEU A 24 -0.89 -17.20 16.27
CA LEU A 24 -0.69 -16.99 14.83
C LEU A 24 -1.17 -18.23 14.09
N ILE A 25 -2.14 -18.04 13.21
CA ILE A 25 -2.65 -19.06 12.29
C ILE A 25 -2.16 -18.73 10.89
N THR A 26 -1.53 -19.70 10.20
CA THR A 26 -1.24 -19.61 8.77
C THR A 26 -2.22 -20.51 8.03
N ALA A 27 -3.10 -19.88 7.23
CA ALA A 27 -4.12 -20.55 6.43
C ALA A 27 -3.70 -20.61 4.96
N THR A 28 -3.80 -21.80 4.35
CA THR A 28 -3.37 -22.10 2.99
C THR A 28 -4.52 -22.38 2.03
N THR A 29 -5.75 -22.48 2.55
CA THR A 29 -6.99 -22.64 1.77
C THR A 29 -8.05 -21.65 2.25
N ASP A 30 -9.04 -21.36 1.39
CA ASP A 30 -10.18 -20.51 1.73
C ASP A 30 -10.97 -21.07 2.92
N ASP A 31 -11.16 -22.39 2.98
CA ASP A 31 -11.86 -23.07 4.09
C ASP A 31 -11.11 -22.90 5.42
N GLU A 32 -9.79 -22.95 5.42
CA GLU A 32 -8.97 -22.69 6.61
C GLU A 32 -9.05 -21.23 7.06
N VAL A 33 -9.10 -20.28 6.11
CA VAL A 33 -9.31 -18.86 6.42
C VAL A 33 -10.67 -18.68 7.09
N ILE A 34 -11.74 -19.20 6.49
CA ILE A 34 -13.12 -19.09 7.01
C ILE A 34 -13.23 -19.74 8.39
N ALA A 35 -12.65 -20.94 8.56
CA ALA A 35 -12.68 -21.64 9.85
C ALA A 35 -11.98 -20.84 10.96
N ALA A 36 -10.82 -20.26 10.69
CA ALA A 36 -10.08 -19.44 11.67
C ALA A 36 -10.84 -18.15 12.03
N VAL A 37 -11.48 -17.51 11.05
CA VAL A 37 -12.30 -16.31 11.29
C VAL A 37 -13.53 -16.66 12.15
N ARG A 38 -14.27 -17.72 11.81
CA ARG A 38 -15.43 -18.19 12.59
C ARG A 38 -15.06 -18.54 14.03
N GLU A 39 -13.94 -19.20 14.22
CA GLU A 39 -13.44 -19.54 15.55
C GLU A 39 -13.16 -18.29 16.39
N ALA A 40 -12.45 -17.30 15.81
CA ALA A 40 -12.15 -16.04 16.49
C ALA A 40 -13.44 -15.26 16.82
N ASP A 41 -14.39 -15.20 15.88
CA ASP A 41 -15.68 -14.50 16.07
C ASP A 41 -16.52 -15.18 17.15
N ALA A 42 -16.61 -16.51 17.14
CA ALA A 42 -17.34 -17.27 18.13
C ALA A 42 -16.76 -17.13 19.56
N ALA A 43 -15.43 -17.01 19.66
CA ALA A 43 -14.72 -16.81 20.90
C ALA A 43 -14.70 -15.33 21.36
N GLY A 44 -15.14 -14.38 20.54
CA GLY A 44 -14.99 -12.94 20.78
C GLY A 44 -13.54 -12.49 20.86
N THR A 45 -12.62 -13.23 20.23
CA THR A 45 -11.18 -12.93 20.24
C THR A 45 -10.86 -11.91 19.16
N PRO A 46 -10.08 -10.85 19.47
CA PRO A 46 -9.61 -9.91 18.44
C PRO A 46 -8.89 -10.65 17.30
N LEU A 47 -9.19 -10.27 16.05
CA LEU A 47 -8.62 -10.87 14.86
C LEU A 47 -7.83 -9.85 14.05
N LEU A 48 -6.55 -10.15 13.76
CA LEU A 48 -5.71 -9.40 12.84
C LEU A 48 -5.46 -10.22 11.58
N VAL A 49 -6.01 -9.79 10.46
CA VAL A 49 -5.75 -10.44 9.16
C VAL A 49 -4.49 -9.88 8.54
N ILE A 50 -3.53 -10.74 8.21
CA ILE A 50 -2.24 -10.39 7.61
C ILE A 50 -2.13 -11.07 6.24
N GLY A 51 -1.92 -10.26 5.18
CA GLY A 51 -1.45 -10.75 3.89
C GLY A 51 0.08 -10.69 3.83
N GLY A 52 0.64 -9.95 2.86
CA GLY A 52 2.11 -9.75 2.79
C GLY A 52 2.68 -8.73 3.78
N GLY A 53 1.92 -8.21 4.73
CA GLY A 53 2.36 -7.32 5.81
C GLY A 53 3.03 -6.01 5.36
N SER A 54 2.77 -5.59 4.12
CA SER A 54 3.48 -4.46 3.51
C SER A 54 2.92 -3.08 3.87
N ASN A 55 1.83 -3.05 4.65
CA ASN A 55 1.17 -1.80 5.05
C ASN A 55 0.72 -1.83 6.52
N LEU A 56 1.48 -2.51 7.39
CA LEU A 56 1.17 -2.66 8.82
C LEU A 56 2.27 -2.07 9.68
N VAL A 57 1.86 -1.38 10.74
CA VAL A 57 2.70 -0.95 11.87
C VAL A 57 2.13 -1.56 13.14
N ILE A 58 2.78 -2.61 13.64
CA ILE A 58 2.30 -3.39 14.78
C ILE A 58 3.09 -2.99 16.02
N ALA A 59 2.41 -2.83 17.15
CA ALA A 59 3.01 -2.48 18.46
C ALA A 59 4.15 -3.43 18.85
N ASP A 60 5.17 -2.92 19.56
CA ASP A 60 6.25 -3.74 20.10
C ASP A 60 5.76 -4.75 21.15
N LYS A 61 4.67 -4.42 21.88
CA LYS A 61 3.99 -5.36 22.78
C LYS A 61 3.24 -6.47 22.04
N GLY A 62 3.09 -6.37 20.73
CA GLY A 62 2.39 -7.34 19.89
C GLY A 62 0.88 -7.14 19.80
N PHE A 63 0.17 -8.24 19.56
CA PHE A 63 -1.27 -8.28 19.35
C PHE A 63 -1.93 -9.27 20.31
N ASP A 64 -2.79 -8.76 21.17
CA ASP A 64 -3.55 -9.57 22.13
C ASP A 64 -4.78 -10.19 21.45
N GLY A 65 -4.56 -11.23 20.68
CA GLY A 65 -5.58 -11.91 19.90
C GLY A 65 -5.01 -12.93 18.92
N THR A 66 -5.81 -13.28 17.92
CA THR A 66 -5.43 -14.18 16.83
C THR A 66 -4.96 -13.39 15.62
N ALA A 67 -3.70 -13.56 15.20
CA ALA A 67 -3.22 -13.12 13.90
C ALA A 67 -3.46 -14.22 12.88
N LEU A 68 -4.16 -13.91 11.78
CA LEU A 68 -4.44 -14.81 10.68
C LEU A 68 -3.62 -14.41 9.47
N HIS A 69 -2.54 -15.16 9.20
CA HIS A 69 -1.74 -15.00 7.99
C HIS A 69 -2.40 -15.76 6.83
N ILE A 70 -2.85 -15.03 5.81
CA ILE A 70 -3.43 -15.60 4.60
C ILE A 70 -2.29 -15.97 3.64
N ALA A 71 -2.02 -17.27 3.52
CA ALA A 71 -1.01 -17.87 2.64
C ALA A 71 -1.65 -18.76 1.56
N THR A 72 -2.88 -18.45 1.17
CA THR A 72 -3.57 -19.15 0.10
C THR A 72 -2.88 -18.94 -1.24
N SER A 73 -2.86 -19.95 -2.10
CA SER A 73 -2.28 -19.86 -3.44
C SER A 73 -3.30 -20.24 -4.50
N GLY A 74 -3.25 -19.58 -5.64
CA GLY A 74 -4.13 -19.84 -6.78
C GLY A 74 -4.05 -18.69 -7.78
N PHE A 75 -3.60 -19.03 -9.00
CA PHE A 75 -3.51 -18.13 -10.13
C PHE A 75 -4.19 -18.81 -11.32
N THR A 76 -5.36 -18.32 -11.70
CA THR A 76 -6.09 -18.81 -12.86
C THR A 76 -6.21 -17.69 -13.89
N LEU A 77 -5.78 -17.97 -15.11
CA LEU A 77 -5.87 -17.04 -16.24
C LEU A 77 -6.62 -17.72 -17.37
N ASP A 78 -7.76 -17.15 -17.75
CA ASP A 78 -8.59 -17.59 -18.88
C ASP A 78 -8.84 -16.39 -19.81
N GLY A 79 -8.14 -16.39 -20.95
CA GLY A 79 -8.09 -15.21 -21.83
C GLY A 79 -7.59 -13.97 -21.08
N THR A 80 -8.45 -12.98 -20.93
CA THR A 80 -8.16 -11.74 -20.18
C THR A 80 -8.67 -11.75 -18.73
N ARG A 81 -9.32 -12.83 -18.32
CA ARG A 81 -9.87 -12.98 -16.96
C ARG A 81 -8.84 -13.61 -16.06
N LEU A 82 -8.41 -12.86 -15.05
CA LEU A 82 -7.48 -13.34 -14.04
C LEU A 82 -8.20 -13.50 -12.71
N GLU A 83 -8.06 -14.65 -12.05
CA GLU A 83 -8.45 -14.87 -10.66
C GLU A 83 -7.21 -15.18 -9.84
N LEU A 84 -7.05 -14.48 -8.71
CA LEU A 84 -5.96 -14.66 -7.75
C LEU A 84 -6.52 -15.02 -6.38
N ALA A 85 -5.95 -16.03 -5.74
CA ALA A 85 -6.16 -16.26 -4.31
C ALA A 85 -5.57 -15.09 -3.51
N ALA A 86 -6.16 -14.79 -2.34
CA ALA A 86 -5.78 -13.62 -1.55
C ALA A 86 -4.30 -13.64 -1.10
N GLY A 87 -3.73 -14.81 -0.86
CA GLY A 87 -2.33 -14.96 -0.44
C GLY A 87 -1.30 -14.92 -1.58
N GLU A 88 -1.73 -14.93 -2.86
CA GLU A 88 -0.80 -14.86 -3.99
C GLU A 88 0.11 -13.64 -3.93
N ASN A 89 1.41 -13.84 -4.22
CA ASN A 89 2.34 -12.72 -4.30
C ASN A 89 1.97 -11.78 -5.45
N TRP A 90 1.70 -10.52 -5.12
CA TRP A 90 1.24 -9.53 -6.09
C TRP A 90 2.25 -9.28 -7.21
N SER A 91 3.53 -9.08 -6.88
CA SER A 91 4.55 -8.78 -7.89
C SER A 91 4.79 -9.94 -8.86
N ASP A 92 4.70 -11.18 -8.36
CA ASP A 92 4.80 -12.39 -9.19
C ASP A 92 3.58 -12.55 -10.10
N ALA A 93 2.38 -12.24 -9.58
CA ALA A 93 1.15 -12.24 -10.37
C ALA A 93 1.25 -11.23 -11.54
N VAL A 94 1.68 -9.98 -11.26
CA VAL A 94 1.94 -8.98 -12.31
C VAL A 94 2.96 -9.48 -13.34
N ALA A 95 4.05 -10.10 -12.89
CA ALA A 95 5.06 -10.63 -13.81
C ALA A 95 4.52 -11.75 -14.72
N ARG A 96 3.61 -12.59 -14.20
CA ARG A 96 2.96 -13.66 -14.96
C ARG A 96 2.00 -13.11 -16.02
N THR A 97 1.20 -12.08 -15.69
CA THR A 97 0.28 -11.45 -16.66
C THR A 97 1.02 -10.75 -17.79
N VAL A 98 2.09 -10.02 -17.47
CA VAL A 98 2.94 -9.37 -18.50
C VAL A 98 3.59 -10.40 -19.42
N ARG A 99 4.08 -11.54 -18.89
CA ARG A 99 4.60 -12.65 -19.71
C ARG A 99 3.53 -13.29 -20.61
N ALA A 100 2.27 -13.25 -20.18
CA ALA A 100 1.13 -13.69 -20.99
C ALA A 100 0.69 -12.66 -22.05
N GLY A 101 1.38 -11.51 -22.15
CA GLY A 101 1.07 -10.45 -23.12
C GLY A 101 -0.09 -9.53 -22.74
N LEU A 102 -0.55 -9.59 -21.48
CA LEU A 102 -1.68 -8.82 -21.00
C LEU A 102 -1.24 -7.51 -20.34
N ALA A 103 -2.11 -6.51 -20.43
CA ALA A 103 -1.93 -5.17 -19.89
C ALA A 103 -3.00 -4.81 -18.85
N GLY A 104 -2.72 -3.76 -18.08
CA GLY A 104 -3.65 -3.15 -17.12
C GLY A 104 -3.12 -3.09 -15.68
N ILE A 105 -2.12 -3.91 -15.33
CA ILE A 105 -1.50 -3.92 -13.99
C ILE A 105 0.04 -3.90 -14.04
N GLU A 106 0.65 -3.76 -15.20
CA GLU A 106 2.11 -3.82 -15.40
C GLU A 106 2.86 -2.71 -14.65
N CYS A 107 2.25 -1.53 -14.48
CA CYS A 107 2.84 -0.43 -13.70
C CYS A 107 2.69 -0.61 -12.18
N LEU A 108 2.00 -1.64 -11.72
CA LEU A 108 1.89 -2.01 -10.31
C LEU A 108 2.95 -3.05 -9.90
N ALA A 109 3.92 -3.32 -10.77
CA ALA A 109 5.03 -4.23 -10.52
C ALA A 109 5.90 -3.78 -9.35
N GLY A 110 6.43 -4.73 -8.57
CA GLY A 110 7.33 -4.46 -7.45
C GLY A 110 6.65 -3.86 -6.23
N ILE A 111 5.31 -3.69 -6.21
CA ILE A 111 4.59 -3.37 -4.99
C ILE A 111 4.59 -4.64 -4.12
N PRO A 112 5.15 -4.58 -2.89
CA PRO A 112 5.17 -5.75 -2.01
C PRO A 112 3.77 -6.02 -1.46
N GLY A 113 3.50 -7.26 -1.12
CA GLY A 113 2.24 -7.68 -0.53
C GLY A 113 1.54 -8.79 -1.31
N SER A 114 0.32 -9.10 -0.91
CA SER A 114 -0.52 -10.15 -1.49
C SER A 114 -1.68 -9.61 -2.31
N ALA A 115 -2.19 -10.42 -3.22
CA ALA A 115 -3.29 -10.05 -4.11
C ALA A 115 -4.55 -9.61 -3.34
N GLY A 116 -4.91 -10.32 -2.26
CA GLY A 116 -6.07 -10.00 -1.43
C GLY A 116 -5.98 -8.67 -0.67
N ALA A 117 -4.76 -8.12 -0.51
CA ALA A 117 -4.56 -6.81 0.08
C ALA A 117 -4.78 -5.66 -0.92
N THR A 118 -4.75 -5.95 -2.23
CA THR A 118 -4.81 -4.89 -3.25
C THR A 118 -6.14 -4.12 -3.29
N PRO A 119 -7.33 -4.73 -3.11
CA PRO A 119 -8.58 -3.97 -3.07
C PRO A 119 -8.78 -3.17 -1.78
N ILE A 120 -8.08 -3.51 -0.66
CA ILE A 120 -8.32 -2.89 0.65
C ILE A 120 -8.17 -1.36 0.57
N GLN A 121 -7.08 -0.87 -0.02
CA GLN A 121 -6.84 0.56 -0.17
C GLN A 121 -6.70 1.01 -1.62
N ASN A 122 -7.31 0.26 -2.56
CA ASN A 122 -7.21 0.57 -3.99
C ASN A 122 -5.75 0.82 -4.40
N VAL A 123 -4.94 -0.24 -4.34
CA VAL A 123 -3.51 -0.14 -4.63
C VAL A 123 -3.27 0.52 -5.99
N GLY A 124 -2.42 1.53 -6.00
CA GLY A 124 -2.13 2.29 -7.20
C GLY A 124 -0.72 2.88 -7.22
N ALA A 125 -0.11 2.90 -8.38
CA ALA A 125 1.20 3.50 -8.63
C ALA A 125 1.36 3.81 -10.13
N TYR A 126 2.18 4.80 -10.45
CA TYR A 126 2.58 5.14 -11.83
C TYR A 126 1.41 5.27 -12.82
N GLY A 127 0.29 5.84 -12.34
CA GLY A 127 -0.89 6.11 -13.14
C GLY A 127 -1.84 4.93 -13.35
N GLN A 128 -1.58 3.78 -12.70
CA GLN A 128 -2.50 2.65 -12.63
C GLN A 128 -3.05 2.48 -11.22
N GLU A 129 -4.28 1.99 -11.11
CA GLU A 129 -4.93 1.56 -9.86
C GLU A 129 -5.67 0.25 -10.10
N VAL A 130 -5.69 -0.64 -9.10
CA VAL A 130 -6.35 -1.95 -9.23
C VAL A 130 -7.85 -1.83 -9.49
N SER A 131 -8.49 -0.76 -9.03
CA SER A 131 -9.91 -0.48 -9.29
C SER A 131 -10.27 -0.42 -10.76
N THR A 132 -9.32 -0.10 -11.64
CA THR A 132 -9.56 -0.02 -13.09
C THR A 132 -9.63 -1.40 -13.75
N THR A 133 -9.13 -2.44 -13.10
CA THR A 133 -9.04 -3.80 -13.62
C THR A 133 -9.77 -4.83 -12.77
N ILE A 134 -9.97 -4.58 -11.46
CA ILE A 134 -10.80 -5.46 -10.63
C ILE A 134 -12.22 -5.50 -11.21
N THR A 135 -12.74 -6.70 -11.44
CA THR A 135 -14.14 -6.92 -11.82
C THR A 135 -15.01 -7.22 -10.62
N GLU A 136 -14.48 -8.03 -9.69
CA GLU A 136 -15.17 -8.40 -8.47
C GLU A 136 -14.18 -8.91 -7.42
N VAL A 137 -14.60 -8.87 -6.15
CA VAL A 137 -13.86 -9.41 -5.00
C VAL A 137 -14.72 -10.48 -4.34
N ILE A 138 -14.16 -11.67 -4.14
CA ILE A 138 -14.77 -12.73 -3.35
C ILE A 138 -14.27 -12.59 -1.93
N ALA A 139 -15.16 -12.41 -0.98
CA ALA A 139 -14.84 -12.22 0.41
C ALA A 139 -15.76 -13.02 1.34
N TYR A 140 -15.27 -13.38 2.51
CA TYR A 140 -16.11 -13.87 3.60
C TYR A 140 -16.67 -12.68 4.38
N ASP A 141 -18.00 -12.55 4.42
CA ASP A 141 -18.69 -11.57 5.23
C ASP A 141 -18.90 -12.13 6.64
N ARG A 142 -18.13 -11.65 7.60
CA ARG A 142 -18.14 -12.10 9.00
C ARG A 142 -19.49 -11.88 9.70
N ARG A 143 -20.27 -10.86 9.28
CA ARG A 143 -21.57 -10.57 9.89
C ARG A 143 -22.68 -11.46 9.35
N ALA A 144 -22.59 -11.82 8.07
CA ALA A 144 -23.57 -12.70 7.42
C ALA A 144 -23.19 -14.18 7.55
N ASP A 145 -21.97 -14.50 7.95
CA ASP A 145 -21.37 -15.86 7.99
C ASP A 145 -21.47 -16.58 6.64
N GLU A 146 -21.19 -15.85 5.55
CA GLU A 146 -21.27 -16.38 4.19
C GLU A 146 -20.16 -15.83 3.28
N VAL A 147 -19.87 -16.56 2.22
CA VAL A 147 -18.99 -16.08 1.15
C VAL A 147 -19.81 -15.25 0.18
N VAL A 148 -19.38 -14.02 -0.06
CA VAL A 148 -20.04 -13.05 -0.93
C VAL A 148 -19.16 -12.68 -2.11
N THR A 149 -19.77 -12.42 -3.26
CA THR A 149 -19.11 -11.82 -4.43
C THR A 149 -19.53 -10.36 -4.51
N ILE A 150 -18.53 -9.47 -4.46
CA ILE A 150 -18.73 -8.02 -4.43
C ILE A 150 -18.24 -7.45 -5.77
N PRO A 151 -19.15 -6.99 -6.65
CA PRO A 151 -18.79 -6.36 -7.91
C PRO A 151 -17.97 -5.08 -7.68
N ASN A 152 -17.15 -4.69 -8.67
CA ASN A 152 -16.34 -3.47 -8.62
C ASN A 152 -17.14 -2.22 -8.19
N ALA A 153 -18.34 -2.03 -8.75
CA ALA A 153 -19.21 -0.89 -8.45
C ALA A 153 -19.58 -0.79 -6.96
N ASP A 154 -19.63 -1.93 -6.28
CA ASP A 154 -19.98 -2.02 -4.86
C ASP A 154 -18.76 -1.98 -3.93
N CYS A 155 -17.54 -1.99 -4.49
CA CYS A 155 -16.30 -1.87 -3.71
C CYS A 155 -16.02 -0.45 -3.20
N ALA A 156 -16.75 0.56 -3.67
CA ALA A 156 -16.62 1.97 -3.28
C ALA A 156 -15.16 2.48 -3.35
N PHE A 157 -14.46 2.13 -4.44
CA PHE A 157 -13.08 2.53 -4.65
C PHE A 157 -12.93 4.04 -4.83
N SER A 158 -11.96 4.61 -4.14
CA SER A 158 -11.43 5.95 -4.36
C SER A 158 -9.95 6.02 -4.01
N TYR A 159 -9.33 7.19 -4.04
CA TYR A 159 -7.92 7.33 -3.72
C TYR A 159 -7.59 6.78 -2.32
N ARG A 160 -6.82 5.69 -2.25
CA ARG A 160 -6.43 4.99 -1.02
C ARG A 160 -7.61 4.57 -0.14
N HIS A 161 -8.75 4.26 -0.75
CA HIS A 161 -9.98 3.93 -0.06
C HIS A 161 -10.79 2.85 -0.77
N SER A 162 -11.55 2.08 0.01
CA SER A 162 -12.56 1.11 -0.43
C SER A 162 -13.54 0.82 0.70
N ARG A 163 -14.62 0.10 0.40
CA ARG A 163 -15.54 -0.44 1.43
C ARG A 163 -14.85 -1.33 2.44
N PHE A 164 -13.81 -2.08 2.01
CA PHE A 164 -13.05 -2.98 2.88
C PHE A 164 -12.24 -2.19 3.91
N LYS A 165 -11.70 -1.04 3.54
CA LYS A 165 -10.99 -0.14 4.45
C LYS A 165 -11.95 0.67 5.33
N ALA A 166 -13.14 1.00 4.83
CA ALA A 166 -14.17 1.72 5.59
C ALA A 166 -14.75 0.89 6.73
N ASP A 167 -14.85 -0.44 6.54
CA ASP A 167 -15.37 -1.39 7.53
C ASP A 167 -14.43 -2.61 7.61
N PRO A 168 -13.26 -2.44 8.26
CA PRO A 168 -12.17 -3.41 8.21
C PRO A 168 -12.49 -4.74 8.91
N ASP A 169 -13.46 -4.74 9.81
CA ASP A 169 -13.85 -5.92 10.59
C ASP A 169 -14.93 -6.77 9.92
N ARG A 170 -15.43 -6.34 8.75
CA ARG A 170 -16.55 -7.04 8.13
C ARG A 170 -16.13 -8.09 7.12
N HIS A 171 -15.20 -7.78 6.22
CA HIS A 171 -14.89 -8.65 5.09
C HIS A 171 -13.47 -9.16 5.14
N VAL A 172 -13.29 -10.46 5.00
CA VAL A 172 -11.99 -11.09 4.76
C VAL A 172 -11.92 -11.50 3.29
N VAL A 173 -11.01 -10.87 2.54
CA VAL A 173 -10.83 -11.15 1.12
C VAL A 173 -10.25 -12.55 0.93
N LEU A 174 -10.91 -13.37 0.10
CA LEU A 174 -10.50 -14.72 -0.25
C LEU A 174 -9.87 -14.78 -1.64
N ARG A 175 -10.46 -14.08 -2.62
CA ARG A 175 -10.00 -14.03 -4.00
C ARG A 175 -10.30 -12.67 -4.63
N VAL A 176 -9.52 -12.31 -5.65
CA VAL A 176 -9.74 -11.09 -6.44
C VAL A 176 -9.74 -11.46 -7.92
N ARG A 177 -10.74 -10.99 -8.65
CA ARG A 177 -10.88 -11.17 -10.10
C ARG A 177 -10.61 -9.88 -10.84
N PHE A 178 -9.85 -10.01 -11.93
CA PHE A 178 -9.44 -8.89 -12.77
C PHE A 178 -9.85 -9.14 -14.22
N GLY A 179 -10.27 -8.08 -14.90
CA GLY A 179 -10.40 -8.02 -16.36
C GLY A 179 -9.19 -7.27 -16.92
N LEU A 180 -8.27 -7.99 -17.53
CA LEU A 180 -7.07 -7.44 -18.13
C LEU A 180 -7.32 -7.13 -19.62
N GLU A 181 -6.40 -6.45 -20.28
CA GLU A 181 -6.47 -6.12 -21.71
C GLU A 181 -5.49 -7.00 -22.49
N ASP A 182 -5.97 -7.66 -23.54
CA ASP A 182 -5.11 -8.22 -24.58
C ASP A 182 -4.79 -7.10 -25.60
N ALA A 183 -3.65 -6.47 -25.40
CA ALA A 183 -3.15 -5.38 -26.23
C ALA A 183 -2.02 -5.84 -27.17
N GLY A 184 -1.96 -7.13 -27.52
CA GLY A 184 -0.91 -7.70 -28.36
C GLY A 184 0.49 -7.55 -27.78
N GLY A 185 0.62 -7.64 -26.45
CA GLY A 185 1.89 -7.48 -25.73
C GLY A 185 2.29 -6.02 -25.44
N LEU A 186 1.46 -5.05 -25.79
CA LEU A 186 1.65 -3.64 -25.41
C LEU A 186 1.10 -3.39 -24.00
N SER A 187 1.62 -2.35 -23.34
CA SER A 187 1.14 -1.85 -22.05
C SER A 187 -0.22 -1.18 -22.18
N ALA A 188 -0.91 -0.96 -21.08
CA ALA A 188 -1.92 0.09 -21.00
C ALA A 188 -1.29 1.46 -21.34
N PRO A 189 -2.07 2.47 -21.71
CA PRO A 189 -1.54 3.81 -21.99
C PRO A 189 -0.73 4.34 -20.79
N VAL A 190 0.48 4.83 -21.05
CA VAL A 190 1.35 5.43 -20.03
C VAL A 190 0.72 6.72 -19.52
N ARG A 191 0.34 6.78 -18.26
CA ARG A 191 -0.38 7.93 -17.67
C ARG A 191 0.47 8.77 -16.73
N TYR A 192 1.67 8.32 -16.39
CA TYR A 192 2.52 8.99 -15.41
C TYR A 192 3.71 9.67 -16.09
N ALA A 193 3.82 10.99 -15.92
CA ALA A 193 4.81 11.81 -16.63
C ALA A 193 6.26 11.36 -16.40
N GLU A 194 6.63 10.94 -15.16
CA GLU A 194 7.98 10.43 -14.89
C GLU A 194 8.26 9.15 -15.69
N THR A 195 7.27 8.26 -15.79
CA THR A 195 7.40 7.02 -16.56
C THR A 195 7.51 7.31 -18.05
N ALA A 196 6.66 8.21 -18.60
CA ALA A 196 6.71 8.63 -19.99
C ALA A 196 8.08 9.22 -20.34
N ARG A 197 8.59 10.11 -19.51
CA ARG A 197 9.93 10.72 -19.68
C ARG A 197 11.05 9.68 -19.71
N VAL A 198 11.03 8.69 -18.82
CA VAL A 198 12.07 7.63 -18.76
C VAL A 198 11.97 6.70 -19.97
N LEU A 199 10.76 6.41 -20.43
CA LEU A 199 10.49 5.61 -21.62
C LEU A 199 10.79 6.36 -22.93
N GLY A 200 10.93 7.69 -22.90
CA GLY A 200 11.11 8.51 -24.10
C GLY A 200 9.85 8.58 -24.98
N VAL A 201 8.65 8.57 -24.37
CA VAL A 201 7.34 8.58 -25.03
C VAL A 201 6.45 9.69 -24.47
N GLU A 202 5.33 9.99 -25.14
CA GLU A 202 4.34 10.92 -24.63
C GLU A 202 3.35 10.21 -23.66
N VAL A 203 2.73 11.02 -22.79
CA VAL A 203 1.62 10.53 -21.97
C VAL A 203 0.46 10.12 -22.86
N GLY A 204 -0.01 8.88 -22.73
CA GLY A 204 -1.03 8.28 -23.59
C GLY A 204 -0.50 7.22 -24.54
N ASP A 205 0.80 7.22 -24.81
CA ASP A 205 1.42 6.20 -25.65
C ASP A 205 1.42 4.82 -24.98
N ARG A 206 1.57 3.78 -25.80
CA ARG A 206 1.76 2.39 -25.37
C ARG A 206 3.15 1.93 -25.76
N VAL A 207 3.76 1.17 -24.90
CA VAL A 207 5.07 0.51 -25.11
C VAL A 207 4.93 -0.99 -24.89
N PRO A 208 5.90 -1.83 -25.24
CA PRO A 208 5.85 -3.24 -24.84
C PRO A 208 5.65 -3.36 -23.31
N ALA A 209 4.69 -4.18 -22.87
CA ALA A 209 4.33 -4.30 -21.45
C ALA A 209 5.50 -4.72 -20.56
N VAL A 210 6.42 -5.54 -21.10
CA VAL A 210 7.67 -5.92 -20.43
C VAL A 210 8.53 -4.68 -20.16
N VAL A 211 8.68 -3.78 -21.15
CA VAL A 211 9.48 -2.55 -21.04
C VAL A 211 8.85 -1.60 -20.01
N ALA A 212 7.52 -1.43 -20.03
CA ALA A 212 6.81 -0.62 -19.03
C ALA A 212 7.06 -1.16 -17.61
N ARG A 213 6.90 -2.47 -17.42
CA ARG A 213 7.14 -3.15 -16.14
C ARG A 213 8.58 -2.98 -15.65
N GLU A 214 9.57 -3.21 -16.49
CA GLU A 214 10.98 -3.09 -16.13
C GLU A 214 11.35 -1.64 -15.77
N THR A 215 10.83 -0.67 -16.52
CA THR A 215 11.01 0.76 -16.23
C THR A 215 10.44 1.12 -14.86
N VAL A 216 9.22 0.68 -14.55
CA VAL A 216 8.61 0.92 -13.24
C VAL A 216 9.39 0.23 -12.12
N LEU A 217 9.86 -1.01 -12.31
CA LEU A 217 10.72 -1.69 -11.34
C LEU A 217 12.01 -0.92 -11.09
N GLY A 218 12.67 -0.41 -12.13
CA GLY A 218 13.87 0.44 -12.00
C GLY A 218 13.60 1.73 -11.21
N LEU A 219 12.51 2.43 -11.52
CA LEU A 219 12.08 3.64 -10.81
C LEU A 219 11.78 3.35 -9.33
N ARG A 220 11.09 2.25 -9.04
CA ARG A 220 10.79 1.83 -7.67
C ARG A 220 12.02 1.41 -6.90
N ALA A 221 12.92 0.63 -7.52
CA ALA A 221 14.19 0.22 -6.90
C ALA A 221 15.06 1.44 -6.56
N GLY A 222 15.13 2.43 -7.46
CA GLY A 222 15.82 3.70 -7.22
C GLY A 222 15.25 4.51 -6.06
N LYS A 223 13.98 4.27 -5.70
CA LYS A 223 13.30 4.89 -4.54
C LYS A 223 13.29 3.98 -3.29
N GLY A 224 13.95 2.81 -3.30
CA GLY A 224 13.93 1.85 -2.19
C GLY A 224 12.57 1.19 -1.97
N MET A 225 11.71 1.13 -2.99
CA MET A 225 10.32 0.64 -2.90
C MET A 225 10.12 -0.77 -3.48
N VAL A 226 11.20 -1.46 -3.83
CA VAL A 226 11.23 -2.88 -4.15
C VAL A 226 11.95 -3.59 -3.02
N LEU A 227 11.27 -4.52 -2.35
CA LEU A 227 11.79 -5.19 -1.16
C LEU A 227 13.07 -5.96 -1.48
N ALA A 228 14.15 -5.64 -0.78
CA ALA A 228 15.45 -6.30 -0.86
C ALA A 228 15.96 -6.59 0.56
N PRO A 229 16.17 -7.87 0.94
CA PRO A 229 16.48 -8.24 2.32
C PRO A 229 17.74 -7.59 2.90
N GLY A 230 18.74 -7.29 2.08
CA GLY A 230 19.99 -6.67 2.50
C GLY A 230 20.01 -5.13 2.44
N ASP A 231 18.92 -4.49 2.01
CA ASP A 231 18.82 -3.04 1.86
C ASP A 231 17.78 -2.47 2.83
N HIS A 232 18.24 -1.88 3.92
CA HIS A 232 17.37 -1.28 4.94
C HIS A 232 16.53 -0.10 4.42
N ASP A 233 16.88 0.52 3.29
CA ASP A 233 16.00 1.51 2.66
C ASP A 233 14.69 0.90 2.14
N THR A 234 14.63 -0.42 2.02
CA THR A 234 13.43 -1.15 1.61
C THR A 234 12.61 -1.71 2.78
N TRP A 235 13.13 -1.62 4.02
CA TRP A 235 12.41 -2.06 5.23
C TRP A 235 11.42 -0.97 5.67
N SER A 236 10.38 -0.83 4.89
CA SER A 236 9.35 0.22 5.01
C SER A 236 7.99 -0.29 4.52
N ALA A 237 6.95 0.51 4.67
CA ALA A 237 5.65 0.29 4.02
C ALA A 237 5.50 1.10 2.72
N GLY A 238 6.60 1.48 2.07
CA GLY A 238 6.57 2.45 0.98
C GLY A 238 6.32 3.86 1.51
N SER A 239 5.40 4.60 0.89
CA SER A 239 4.99 5.92 1.39
C SER A 239 4.31 5.80 2.74
N PHE A 240 4.87 6.44 3.77
CA PHE A 240 4.29 6.41 5.12
C PHE A 240 3.10 7.35 5.28
N PHE A 241 3.06 8.42 4.49
CA PHE A 241 1.98 9.42 4.53
C PHE A 241 1.26 9.51 3.20
N THR A 242 -0.05 9.70 3.25
CA THR A 242 -0.88 9.98 2.06
C THR A 242 -0.64 11.41 1.57
N ASN A 243 -0.83 11.64 0.27
CA ASN A 243 -0.83 13.00 -0.26
C ASN A 243 -2.05 13.76 0.25
N PRO A 244 -1.89 14.93 0.90
CA PRO A 244 -3.00 15.73 1.39
C PRO A 244 -3.93 16.19 0.27
N VAL A 245 -5.24 16.13 0.53
CA VAL A 245 -6.28 16.67 -0.33
C VAL A 245 -6.93 17.85 0.40
N LEU A 246 -6.86 19.02 -0.19
CA LEU A 246 -7.20 20.29 0.44
C LEU A 246 -8.42 20.93 -0.24
N THR A 247 -9.26 21.59 0.54
CA THR A 247 -10.27 22.52 0.04
C THR A 247 -9.61 23.75 -0.57
N GLU A 248 -10.35 24.56 -1.33
CA GLU A 248 -9.83 25.80 -1.92
C GLU A 248 -9.26 26.75 -0.85
N ASP A 249 -9.97 26.95 0.27
CA ASP A 249 -9.52 27.80 1.36
C ASP A 249 -8.25 27.25 2.04
N ALA A 250 -8.20 25.94 2.30
CA ALA A 250 -7.03 25.32 2.91
C ALA A 250 -5.82 25.36 1.97
N TYR A 251 -6.05 25.23 0.65
CA TYR A 251 -4.99 25.34 -0.33
C TYR A 251 -4.46 26.77 -0.45
N ALA A 252 -5.33 27.80 -0.41
CA ALA A 252 -4.93 29.20 -0.39
C ALA A 252 -4.11 29.54 0.87
N ALA A 253 -4.52 29.08 2.04
CA ALA A 253 -3.76 29.23 3.29
C ALA A 253 -2.39 28.54 3.23
N PHE A 254 -2.33 27.35 2.63
CA PHE A 254 -1.07 26.64 2.39
C PHE A 254 -0.14 27.43 1.46
N LEU A 255 -0.64 27.98 0.34
CA LEU A 255 0.16 28.79 -0.58
C LEU A 255 0.75 30.03 0.11
N ALA A 256 -0.01 30.68 0.98
CA ALA A 256 0.49 31.83 1.76
C ALA A 256 1.69 31.44 2.64
N ARG A 257 1.63 30.29 3.33
CA ARG A 257 2.75 29.78 4.14
C ARG A 257 3.95 29.36 3.28
N VAL A 258 3.71 28.79 2.10
CA VAL A 258 4.78 28.48 1.14
C VAL A 258 5.49 29.76 0.71
N ALA A 259 4.75 30.79 0.32
CA ALA A 259 5.33 32.07 -0.09
C ALA A 259 6.14 32.73 1.02
N GLU A 260 5.64 32.72 2.27
CA GLU A 260 6.33 33.28 3.44
C GLU A 260 7.64 32.55 3.74
N ARG A 261 7.62 31.20 3.70
CA ARG A 261 8.76 30.37 4.11
C ARG A 261 9.81 30.18 3.02
N LEU A 262 9.38 30.00 1.76
CA LEU A 262 10.22 29.58 0.63
C LEU A 262 10.35 30.63 -0.46
N GLY A 263 9.63 31.74 -0.32
CA GLY A 263 9.57 32.81 -1.31
C GLY A 263 8.36 32.73 -2.24
N PRO A 264 7.91 33.91 -2.76
CA PRO A 264 6.66 34.03 -3.51
C PRO A 264 6.67 33.28 -4.85
N ASP A 265 7.84 33.01 -5.41
CA ASP A 265 7.98 32.30 -6.69
C ASP A 265 7.97 30.76 -6.55
N THR A 266 7.84 30.25 -5.31
CA THR A 266 7.82 28.80 -5.07
C THR A 266 6.45 28.23 -5.34
N ALA A 267 6.35 27.37 -6.36
CA ALA A 267 5.12 26.64 -6.71
C ALA A 267 5.16 25.20 -6.17
N PRO A 268 4.33 24.83 -5.16
CA PRO A 268 4.23 23.47 -4.70
C PRO A 268 3.52 22.60 -5.76
N PRO A 269 3.79 21.26 -5.79
CA PRO A 269 3.05 20.35 -6.66
C PRO A 269 1.54 20.39 -6.37
N ALA A 270 0.72 20.54 -7.43
CA ALA A 270 -0.72 20.63 -7.35
C ALA A 270 -1.37 19.72 -8.39
N PHE A 271 -2.33 18.92 -7.97
CA PHE A 271 -3.04 17.98 -8.83
C PHE A 271 -4.55 18.06 -8.54
N PRO A 272 -5.41 18.11 -9.55
CA PRO A 272 -6.85 18.06 -9.36
C PRO A 272 -7.27 16.79 -8.61
N ALA A 273 -8.16 16.92 -7.61
CA ALA A 273 -8.70 15.80 -6.85
C ALA A 273 -10.23 15.64 -6.98
N GLY A 274 -10.84 16.38 -7.95
CA GLY A 274 -12.29 16.41 -8.14
C GLY A 274 -13.00 17.31 -7.11
N GLY A 275 -14.26 17.69 -7.39
CA GLY A 275 -15.09 18.46 -6.44
C GLY A 275 -14.49 19.80 -5.96
N GLY A 276 -13.63 20.45 -6.73
CA GLY A 276 -12.93 21.68 -6.30
C GLY A 276 -11.78 21.44 -5.32
N LEU A 277 -11.38 20.19 -5.09
CA LEU A 277 -10.28 19.84 -4.20
C LEU A 277 -8.94 19.80 -4.94
N THR A 278 -7.86 20.17 -4.24
CA THR A 278 -6.48 20.11 -4.73
C THR A 278 -5.66 19.15 -3.90
N LYS A 279 -5.02 18.17 -4.55
CA LYS A 279 -4.06 17.27 -3.92
C LYS A 279 -2.65 17.84 -4.06
N THR A 280 -1.87 17.85 -2.96
CA THR A 280 -0.45 18.23 -2.97
C THR A 280 0.45 17.07 -2.57
N SER A 281 1.77 17.22 -2.77
CA SER A 281 2.74 16.15 -2.53
C SER A 281 3.22 16.14 -1.07
N ALA A 282 2.92 15.07 -0.33
CA ALA A 282 3.48 14.87 1.01
C ALA A 282 5.02 14.79 0.98
N ALA A 283 5.61 14.18 -0.05
CA ALA A 283 7.06 14.12 -0.22
C ALA A 283 7.69 15.52 -0.30
N TRP A 284 7.06 16.43 -1.04
CA TRP A 284 7.50 17.80 -1.18
C TRP A 284 7.38 18.56 0.16
N LEU A 285 6.27 18.38 0.87
CA LEU A 285 6.05 19.00 2.18
C LEU A 285 7.11 18.58 3.18
N ILE A 286 7.39 17.29 3.27
CA ILE A 286 8.39 16.69 4.16
C ILE A 286 9.78 17.25 3.84
N ASP A 287 10.18 17.23 2.55
CA ASP A 287 11.47 17.75 2.10
C ASP A 287 11.62 19.25 2.43
N LYS A 288 10.59 20.06 2.12
CA LYS A 288 10.61 21.52 2.36
C LYS A 288 10.43 21.92 3.81
N ALA A 289 9.92 21.03 4.66
CA ALA A 289 9.93 21.20 6.12
C ALA A 289 11.32 20.93 6.74
N GLY A 290 12.28 20.41 5.97
CA GLY A 290 13.65 20.13 6.42
C GLY A 290 13.94 18.64 6.66
N PHE A 291 12.96 17.77 6.49
CA PHE A 291 13.11 16.33 6.65
C PHE A 291 13.58 15.69 5.34
N THR A 292 14.85 15.88 5.03
CA THR A 292 15.44 15.39 3.77
C THR A 292 15.71 13.89 3.80
N LYS A 293 16.10 13.33 2.66
CA LYS A 293 16.51 11.93 2.55
C LYS A 293 17.61 11.60 3.55
N GLY A 294 17.46 10.49 4.28
CA GLY A 294 18.39 10.05 5.31
C GLY A 294 18.24 10.75 6.66
N TYR A 295 17.25 11.64 6.82
CA TYR A 295 17.00 12.33 8.08
C TYR A 295 16.80 11.37 9.26
N GLY A 296 17.33 11.75 10.42
CA GLY A 296 17.34 10.98 11.65
C GLY A 296 18.70 10.34 11.93
N THR A 297 19.02 10.16 13.21
CA THR A 297 20.28 9.54 13.68
C THR A 297 20.03 8.23 14.42
N GLY A 298 18.74 7.95 14.74
CA GLY A 298 18.30 6.75 15.46
C GLY A 298 18.22 5.49 14.60
N PRO A 299 17.67 4.42 15.14
CA PRO A 299 17.46 3.15 14.44
C PRO A 299 16.32 3.23 13.41
N ALA A 300 15.38 4.18 13.54
CA ALA A 300 14.41 4.53 12.51
C ALA A 300 14.81 5.83 11.82
N ARG A 301 14.76 5.87 10.48
CA ARG A 301 15.17 7.04 9.68
C ARG A 301 14.28 7.21 8.45
N ILE A 302 14.27 8.42 7.90
CA ILE A 302 13.80 8.60 6.51
C ILE A 302 14.77 7.88 5.57
N SER A 303 14.23 7.16 4.58
CA SER A 303 15.03 6.47 3.56
C SER A 303 16.02 7.44 2.91
N THR A 304 17.24 6.95 2.62
CA THR A 304 18.24 7.70 1.85
C THR A 304 17.84 7.88 0.39
N LYS A 305 16.78 7.16 -0.05
CA LYS A 305 16.29 7.14 -1.44
C LYS A 305 14.98 7.90 -1.63
N HIS A 306 14.14 7.99 -0.58
CA HIS A 306 12.79 8.59 -0.70
C HIS A 306 12.31 9.21 0.61
N THR A 307 11.95 10.50 0.57
CA THR A 307 11.50 11.26 1.76
C THR A 307 10.19 10.77 2.38
N LEU A 308 9.31 10.11 1.59
CA LEU A 308 8.06 9.52 2.09
C LEU A 308 8.24 8.19 2.83
N ALA A 309 9.38 7.52 2.67
CA ALA A 309 9.60 6.22 3.29
C ALA A 309 10.31 6.37 4.63
N LEU A 310 9.63 6.02 5.70
CA LEU A 310 10.25 5.79 7.00
C LEU A 310 10.76 4.35 7.02
N THR A 311 11.96 4.14 7.53
CA THR A 311 12.66 2.84 7.43
C THR A 311 13.19 2.37 8.77
N ASN A 312 13.12 1.07 9.00
CA ASN A 312 13.85 0.37 10.04
C ASN A 312 15.29 0.12 9.54
N ARG A 313 16.29 0.60 10.29
CA ARG A 313 17.72 0.44 9.93
C ARG A 313 18.33 -0.86 10.47
N GLY A 314 17.48 -1.81 10.92
CA GLY A 314 17.85 -3.13 11.40
C GLY A 314 17.55 -3.36 12.87
N GLU A 315 17.57 -2.33 13.70
CA GLU A 315 17.43 -2.41 15.17
C GLU A 315 16.30 -1.51 15.72
N ALA A 316 15.44 -0.97 14.85
CA ALA A 316 14.35 -0.12 15.31
C ALA A 316 13.27 -0.90 16.04
N THR A 317 12.64 -0.23 17.00
CA THR A 317 11.35 -0.59 17.56
C THR A 317 10.23 0.11 16.80
N THR A 318 8.99 -0.33 17.00
CA THR A 318 7.82 0.38 16.47
C THR A 318 7.72 1.78 17.07
N GLU A 319 8.07 1.96 18.35
CA GLU A 319 8.05 3.28 18.97
C GLU A 319 9.10 4.22 18.38
N ASP A 320 10.30 3.75 18.01
CA ASP A 320 11.29 4.57 17.28
C ASP A 320 10.73 5.07 15.94
N LEU A 321 10.03 4.18 15.21
CA LEU A 321 9.39 4.54 13.93
C LEU A 321 8.29 5.59 14.14
N LEU A 322 7.45 5.43 15.16
CA LEU A 322 6.36 6.35 15.47
C LEU A 322 6.88 7.69 16.02
N ALA A 323 7.95 7.69 16.80
CA ALA A 323 8.59 8.93 17.27
C ALA A 323 9.07 9.78 16.07
N LEU A 324 9.76 9.16 15.11
CA LEU A 324 10.15 9.82 13.87
C LEU A 324 8.94 10.30 13.07
N ALA A 325 7.88 9.49 12.97
CA ALA A 325 6.66 9.87 12.25
C ALA A 325 5.98 11.08 12.89
N ARG A 326 5.87 11.12 14.22
CA ARG A 326 5.31 12.28 14.97
C ARG A 326 6.13 13.55 14.78
N GLU A 327 7.46 13.42 14.78
CA GLU A 327 8.38 14.53 14.52
C GLU A 327 8.15 15.13 13.14
N VAL A 328 8.04 14.27 12.10
CA VAL A 328 7.74 14.70 10.73
C VAL A 328 6.37 15.36 10.63
N VAL A 329 5.33 14.79 11.26
CA VAL A 329 3.98 15.37 11.27
C VAL A 329 4.00 16.75 11.91
N ALA A 330 4.62 16.90 13.09
CA ALA A 330 4.68 18.17 13.81
C ALA A 330 5.45 19.24 13.00
N GLY A 331 6.59 18.89 12.42
CA GLY A 331 7.38 19.83 11.64
C GLY A 331 6.73 20.26 10.32
N VAL A 332 6.00 19.38 9.65
CA VAL A 332 5.22 19.73 8.45
C VAL A 332 4.01 20.62 8.83
N GLU A 333 3.33 20.31 9.93
CA GLU A 333 2.20 21.12 10.42
C GLU A 333 2.66 22.52 10.84
N GLU A 334 3.79 22.64 11.54
CA GLU A 334 4.42 23.91 11.89
C GLU A 334 4.80 24.72 10.63
N ALA A 335 5.45 24.05 9.66
CA ALA A 335 5.95 24.72 8.45
C ALA A 335 4.82 25.19 7.52
N PHE A 336 3.81 24.37 7.30
CA PHE A 336 2.82 24.55 6.24
C PHE A 336 1.36 24.53 6.69
N GLY A 337 1.08 24.27 7.97
CA GLY A 337 -0.29 24.16 8.50
C GLY A 337 -1.05 22.92 8.00
N ILE A 338 -0.32 21.94 7.50
CA ILE A 338 -0.90 20.69 6.98
C ILE A 338 -0.49 19.54 7.90
N ARG A 339 -1.48 18.90 8.52
CA ARG A 339 -1.26 17.68 9.29
C ARG A 339 -1.24 16.47 8.35
N LEU A 340 -0.12 15.77 8.31
CA LEU A 340 0.00 14.54 7.51
C LEU A 340 -0.77 13.39 8.17
N VAL A 341 -1.31 12.49 7.33
CA VAL A 341 -2.05 11.30 7.75
C VAL A 341 -1.27 10.06 7.27
N ASN A 342 -1.06 9.11 8.17
CA ASN A 342 -0.38 7.86 7.84
C ASN A 342 -1.19 7.00 6.86
N GLU A 343 -0.50 6.34 5.93
CA GLU A 343 -1.08 5.36 5.00
C GLU A 343 -1.11 3.95 5.60
N PRO A 344 -0.06 3.48 6.33
CA PRO A 344 -0.09 2.18 6.99
C PRO A 344 -1.15 2.08 8.08
N VAL A 345 -1.71 0.87 8.22
CA VAL A 345 -2.63 0.53 9.29
C VAL A 345 -1.83 0.29 10.58
N THR A 346 -2.21 0.97 11.65
CA THR A 346 -1.60 0.80 12.97
C THR A 346 -2.36 -0.25 13.79
N VAL A 347 -1.62 -1.12 14.48
CA VAL A 347 -2.16 -2.20 15.30
C VAL A 347 -1.61 -2.07 16.72
N GLY A 348 -2.50 -1.79 17.68
CA GLY A 348 -2.14 -1.61 19.09
C GLY A 348 -1.34 -0.34 19.40
N VAL A 349 -1.18 0.56 18.41
CA VAL A 349 -0.50 1.86 18.52
C VAL A 349 -1.25 2.93 17.74
N SER A 350 -0.92 4.20 17.94
CA SER A 350 -1.44 5.35 17.20
C SER A 350 -0.34 6.38 16.93
N LEU A 351 -0.52 7.16 15.87
CA LEU A 351 0.35 8.28 15.50
C LEU A 351 -0.09 9.58 16.16
#